data_e74322b7aaf899f5b447078a916a0d56
#
_entry.id   e74322b7aaf899f5b447078a916a0d56
#
_cell.length_a   1.000
_cell.length_b   1.000
_cell.length_c   1.000
_cell.angle_alpha   90.00
_cell.angle_beta   90.00
_cell.angle_gamma   90.00
#
_symmetry.space_group_name_H-M   'P 1'
#
loop_
_entity.id
_entity.type
_entity.pdbx_description
1 polymer ?
#
loop_
_entity_poly.entity_id
_entity_poly.type
_entity_poly.pdbx_seq_one_letter_code
_entity_poly.pdbx_strand_id
1 'polypeptide(L)'
;MTCHAGNRQLTFWEAGKHSLNEVACSNCHSIHGGKTDTAIRPYTTTFRDNEADICASCHQSIRSQTLKPSHHPIQEGKIKCSDCHNPHGALSKAMVKQETVNQQCLSCHADKRGPYVFNHPPVEENCATCHNPHGSVHRALLNESAPNLCQDCHDWSRHPGTFYGAAGAFNCQPGDTSAACAGKTGQPNSAVNNRLVSRACVNCHSAVHGSNAPGNRGKYFTR
;
A
#
# COMPACT_ATOMS: atom_id res chain seq x y z
N MET A 1 21.63 -30.84 -2.57
CA MET A 1 20.26 -30.97 -2.04
C MET A 1 19.55 -32.28 -2.43
N THR A 2 20.25 -33.39 -2.42
CA THR A 2 19.73 -34.68 -2.95
C THR A 2 18.45 -35.15 -2.24
N CYS A 3 18.36 -35.00 -0.92
CA CYS A 3 17.18 -35.47 -0.16
C CYS A 3 15.91 -34.62 -0.32
N HIS A 4 16.04 -33.37 -0.75
CA HIS A 4 14.92 -32.45 -0.92
C HIS A 4 14.62 -32.08 -2.38
N ALA A 5 15.30 -32.71 -3.35
CA ALA A 5 15.18 -32.39 -4.78
C ALA A 5 13.75 -32.50 -5.35
N GLY A 6 12.92 -33.39 -4.78
CA GLY A 6 11.53 -33.57 -5.21
C GLY A 6 10.52 -32.65 -4.51
N ASN A 7 10.94 -31.76 -3.64
CA ASN A 7 10.01 -30.88 -2.94
C ASN A 7 9.59 -29.71 -3.82
N ARG A 8 8.29 -29.63 -4.17
CA ARG A 8 7.71 -28.56 -4.99
C ARG A 8 7.95 -27.15 -4.44
N GLN A 9 8.08 -27.00 -3.12
CA GLN A 9 8.33 -25.72 -2.49
C GLN A 9 9.75 -25.18 -2.76
N LEU A 10 10.67 -26.05 -3.19
CA LEU A 10 12.06 -25.73 -3.53
C LEU A 10 12.32 -25.61 -5.04
N THR A 11 11.28 -25.69 -5.87
CA THR A 11 11.40 -25.68 -7.34
C THR A 11 12.18 -24.48 -7.85
N PHE A 12 12.02 -23.32 -7.23
CA PHE A 12 12.70 -22.07 -7.62
C PHE A 12 13.89 -21.72 -6.74
N TRP A 13 14.34 -22.64 -5.87
CA TRP A 13 15.41 -22.32 -4.92
C TRP A 13 16.70 -21.86 -5.60
N GLU A 14 17.16 -22.60 -6.59
CA GLU A 14 18.44 -22.29 -7.26
C GLU A 14 18.44 -20.94 -7.99
N ALA A 15 17.27 -20.54 -8.51
CA ALA A 15 17.05 -19.21 -9.13
C ALA A 15 16.60 -18.15 -8.12
N GLY A 16 16.34 -18.54 -6.88
CA GLY A 16 15.84 -17.66 -5.82
C GLY A 16 16.93 -16.73 -5.30
N LYS A 17 16.54 -15.52 -4.91
CA LYS A 17 17.49 -14.50 -4.42
C LYS A 17 18.27 -14.95 -3.20
N HIS A 18 17.67 -15.72 -2.30
CA HIS A 18 18.38 -16.24 -1.12
C HIS A 18 19.51 -17.19 -1.52
N SER A 19 19.23 -18.14 -2.42
CA SER A 19 20.25 -19.06 -2.93
C SER A 19 21.37 -18.32 -3.66
N LEU A 20 21.01 -17.36 -4.52
CA LEU A 20 21.99 -16.55 -5.26
C LEU A 20 22.84 -15.64 -4.36
N ASN A 21 22.40 -15.37 -3.14
CA ASN A 21 23.14 -14.62 -2.12
C ASN A 21 23.69 -15.55 -1.03
N GLU A 22 23.92 -16.83 -1.33
CA GLU A 22 24.57 -17.82 -0.48
C GLU A 22 23.89 -18.05 0.88
N VAL A 23 22.58 -17.76 0.98
CA VAL A 23 21.81 -18.06 2.19
C VAL A 23 21.61 -19.58 2.28
N ALA A 24 22.12 -20.19 3.32
CA ALA A 24 22.00 -21.63 3.55
C ALA A 24 20.65 -21.97 4.22
N CYS A 25 20.15 -23.17 3.99
CA CYS A 25 18.93 -23.68 4.63
C CYS A 25 19.00 -23.57 6.17
N SER A 26 20.18 -23.82 6.74
CA SER A 26 20.44 -23.75 8.18
C SER A 26 20.40 -22.35 8.77
N ASN A 27 20.41 -21.29 7.95
CA ASN A 27 20.22 -19.93 8.43
C ASN A 27 18.77 -19.72 8.96
N CYS A 28 17.81 -20.42 8.37
CA CYS A 28 16.40 -20.32 8.72
C CYS A 28 15.88 -21.58 9.43
N HIS A 29 16.38 -22.76 9.07
CA HIS A 29 15.89 -24.05 9.57
C HIS A 29 16.87 -24.73 10.51
N SER A 30 16.32 -25.49 11.48
CA SER A 30 17.08 -26.39 12.32
C SER A 30 16.64 -27.82 12.07
N ILE A 31 17.59 -28.70 11.75
CA ILE A 31 17.31 -30.13 11.59
C ILE A 31 17.13 -30.84 12.92
N HIS A 32 17.54 -30.23 14.02
CA HIS A 32 17.45 -30.80 15.38
C HIS A 32 16.24 -30.28 16.17
N GLY A 33 15.29 -29.64 15.51
CA GLY A 33 14.13 -28.99 16.12
C GLY A 33 14.37 -27.51 16.40
N GLY A 34 13.34 -26.69 16.19
CA GLY A 34 13.34 -25.26 16.44
C GLY A 34 12.84 -24.93 17.84
N LYS A 35 13.16 -23.73 18.29
CA LYS A 35 12.52 -23.11 19.46
C LYS A 35 11.09 -22.70 19.10
N THR A 36 10.15 -23.61 19.18
CA THR A 36 8.75 -23.24 19.00
C THR A 36 7.97 -23.68 20.24
N ASP A 37 7.37 -22.73 20.91
CA ASP A 37 6.52 -22.93 22.11
C ASP A 37 5.15 -23.55 21.78
N THR A 38 4.91 -23.92 20.57
CA THR A 38 3.63 -24.55 20.19
C THR A 38 3.81 -26.04 20.11
N ALA A 39 2.89 -26.77 20.75
CA ALA A 39 2.74 -28.22 20.65
C ALA A 39 2.75 -28.67 19.20
N ILE A 40 3.91 -29.10 18.78
CA ILE A 40 4.35 -29.13 17.40
C ILE A 40 3.80 -30.38 16.75
N ARG A 41 3.16 -30.19 15.65
CA ARG A 41 2.94 -31.28 14.70
C ARG A 41 4.31 -31.74 14.18
N PRO A 42 4.66 -33.02 14.30
CA PRO A 42 6.03 -33.54 14.08
C PRO A 42 6.55 -33.42 12.64
N TYR A 43 5.82 -32.77 11.73
CA TYR A 43 6.14 -32.63 10.31
C TYR A 43 6.12 -31.18 9.81
N THR A 44 6.01 -30.18 10.69
CA THR A 44 6.10 -28.79 10.28
C THR A 44 7.55 -28.33 10.28
N THR A 45 7.91 -27.52 9.29
CA THR A 45 9.19 -26.86 9.13
C THR A 45 9.71 -26.35 10.46
N THR A 46 10.82 -26.89 10.91
CA THR A 46 11.48 -26.47 12.15
C THR A 46 12.25 -25.19 11.87
N PHE A 47 11.65 -24.05 12.15
CA PHE A 47 12.37 -22.79 12.18
C PHE A 47 13.30 -22.72 13.40
N ARG A 48 14.41 -22.02 13.26
CA ARG A 48 15.36 -21.78 14.37
C ARG A 48 14.75 -20.87 15.43
N ASP A 49 13.84 -20.01 15.02
CA ASP A 49 13.12 -19.04 15.83
C ASP A 49 11.74 -18.73 15.21
N ASN A 50 10.99 -17.79 15.75
CA ASN A 50 9.78 -17.37 15.07
C ASN A 50 10.12 -16.76 13.69
N GLU A 51 9.22 -16.89 12.73
CA GLU A 51 9.49 -16.51 11.35
C GLU A 51 9.85 -15.03 11.18
N ALA A 52 9.14 -14.16 11.89
CA ALA A 52 9.37 -12.72 11.79
C ALA A 52 10.78 -12.32 12.25
N ASP A 53 11.26 -12.91 13.34
CA ASP A 53 12.60 -12.64 13.87
C ASP A 53 13.71 -13.21 12.98
N ILE A 54 13.48 -14.39 12.40
CA ILE A 54 14.42 -14.98 11.42
C ILE A 54 14.55 -14.05 10.22
N CYS A 55 13.47 -13.62 9.62
CA CYS A 55 13.51 -12.72 8.47
C CYS A 55 14.12 -11.37 8.84
N ALA A 56 13.74 -10.82 9.98
CA ALA A 56 14.20 -9.53 10.49
C ALA A 56 15.69 -9.49 10.84
N SER A 57 16.31 -10.63 11.12
CA SER A 57 17.76 -10.69 11.40
C SER A 57 18.61 -10.15 10.25
N CYS A 58 18.14 -10.31 9.01
CA CYS A 58 18.78 -9.78 7.81
C CYS A 58 17.98 -8.60 7.20
N HIS A 59 16.65 -8.65 7.23
CA HIS A 59 15.75 -7.64 6.64
C HIS A 59 15.38 -6.53 7.65
N GLN A 60 16.39 -5.86 8.22
CA GLN A 60 16.19 -4.87 9.28
C GLN A 60 15.38 -3.65 8.85
N SER A 61 15.52 -3.20 7.59
CA SER A 61 14.73 -2.11 7.03
C SER A 61 13.23 -2.45 6.97
N ILE A 62 12.91 -3.70 6.65
CA ILE A 62 11.52 -4.20 6.67
C ILE A 62 11.02 -4.29 8.11
N ARG A 63 11.84 -4.79 9.03
CA ARG A 63 11.50 -4.80 10.46
C ARG A 63 11.09 -3.40 10.95
N SER A 64 11.87 -2.38 10.62
CA SER A 64 11.54 -1.01 11.02
C SER A 64 10.22 -0.51 10.43
N GLN A 65 9.85 -0.98 9.25
CA GLN A 65 8.56 -0.64 8.64
C GLN A 65 7.40 -1.33 9.34
N THR A 66 7.54 -2.61 9.71
CA THR A 66 6.48 -3.37 10.41
C THR A 66 6.19 -2.86 11.83
N LEU A 67 7.02 -1.97 12.36
CA LEU A 67 6.82 -1.31 13.66
C LEU A 67 6.11 0.04 13.53
N LYS A 68 5.83 0.52 12.32
CA LYS A 68 5.13 1.79 12.12
C LYS A 68 3.65 1.70 12.52
N PRO A 69 2.99 2.85 12.81
CA PRO A 69 1.59 2.85 13.29
C PRO A 69 0.58 2.18 12.38
N SER A 70 0.81 2.23 11.07
CA SER A 70 -0.01 1.54 10.06
C SER A 70 0.81 0.42 9.44
N HIS A 71 0.48 -0.82 9.74
CA HIS A 71 1.18 -2.01 9.26
C HIS A 71 0.23 -3.21 9.17
N HIS A 72 0.59 -4.23 8.42
CA HIS A 72 -0.06 -5.52 8.55
C HIS A 72 0.32 -6.15 9.89
N PRO A 73 -0.59 -6.91 10.54
CA PRO A 73 -0.39 -7.41 11.91
C PRO A 73 0.60 -8.59 11.98
N ILE A 74 1.84 -8.32 11.54
CA ILE A 74 2.96 -9.27 11.57
C ILE A 74 3.49 -9.38 12.99
N GLN A 75 3.63 -8.26 13.70
CA GLN A 75 4.10 -8.21 15.08
C GLN A 75 3.10 -8.87 16.04
N GLU A 76 1.82 -8.82 15.70
CA GLU A 76 0.74 -9.48 16.44
C GLU A 76 0.59 -10.97 16.08
N GLY A 77 1.43 -11.49 15.22
CA GLY A 77 1.44 -12.89 14.83
C GLY A 77 0.23 -13.35 14.01
N LYS A 78 -0.56 -12.42 13.46
CA LYS A 78 -1.75 -12.74 12.65
C LYS A 78 -1.44 -12.98 11.19
N ILE A 79 -0.36 -12.38 10.70
CA ILE A 79 0.15 -12.52 9.33
C ILE A 79 1.64 -12.83 9.41
N LYS A 80 2.12 -13.68 8.54
CA LYS A 80 3.52 -14.08 8.43
C LYS A 80 4.15 -13.51 7.16
N CYS A 81 5.46 -13.35 7.15
CA CYS A 81 6.19 -12.97 5.95
C CYS A 81 5.93 -13.96 4.80
N SER A 82 5.87 -15.25 5.16
CA SER A 82 5.59 -16.33 4.20
C SER A 82 4.13 -16.38 3.71
N ASP A 83 3.20 -15.59 4.23
CA ASP A 83 1.86 -15.50 3.65
C ASP A 83 1.89 -14.76 2.30
N CYS A 84 2.81 -13.82 2.15
CA CYS A 84 3.00 -13.05 0.93
C CYS A 84 4.22 -13.50 0.11
N HIS A 85 5.32 -13.87 0.76
CA HIS A 85 6.58 -14.20 0.12
C HIS A 85 6.88 -15.69 0.12
N ASN A 86 7.55 -16.19 -0.92
CA ASN A 86 8.15 -17.51 -0.92
C ASN A 86 9.67 -17.38 -0.75
N PRO A 87 10.21 -17.60 0.47
CA PRO A 87 11.64 -17.46 0.73
C PRO A 87 12.50 -18.47 -0.04
N HIS A 88 11.90 -19.56 -0.53
CA HIS A 88 12.59 -20.55 -1.34
C HIS A 88 12.67 -20.18 -2.83
N GLY A 89 12.14 -19.03 -3.22
CA GLY A 89 12.16 -18.52 -4.59
C GLY A 89 10.78 -18.44 -5.23
N ALA A 90 10.62 -17.44 -6.08
CA ALA A 90 9.45 -17.22 -6.91
C ALA A 90 9.87 -16.44 -8.16
N LEU A 91 9.04 -16.46 -9.19
CA LEU A 91 9.31 -15.74 -10.45
C LEU A 91 9.15 -14.22 -10.29
N SER A 92 8.40 -13.78 -9.32
CA SER A 92 8.14 -12.36 -9.08
C SER A 92 9.37 -11.63 -8.52
N LYS A 93 9.46 -10.32 -8.80
CA LYS A 93 10.61 -9.48 -8.43
C LYS A 93 10.98 -9.51 -6.94
N ALA A 94 9.99 -9.58 -6.06
CA ALA A 94 10.17 -9.58 -4.61
C ALA A 94 9.90 -10.96 -3.98
N MET A 95 9.97 -12.03 -4.77
CA MET A 95 9.60 -13.39 -4.37
C MET A 95 8.18 -13.46 -3.76
N VAL A 96 7.25 -12.66 -4.26
CA VAL A 96 5.84 -12.73 -3.91
C VAL A 96 5.26 -14.02 -4.49
N LYS A 97 4.38 -14.70 -3.75
CA LYS A 97 3.82 -16.00 -4.13
C LYS A 97 3.00 -15.96 -5.41
N GLN A 98 2.28 -14.86 -5.62
CA GLN A 98 1.48 -14.66 -6.83
C GLN A 98 2.32 -14.03 -7.94
N GLU A 99 1.84 -14.08 -9.17
CA GLU A 99 2.55 -13.53 -10.34
C GLU A 99 2.68 -12.01 -10.25
N THR A 100 1.65 -11.34 -9.73
CA THR A 100 1.64 -9.89 -9.57
C THR A 100 1.36 -9.48 -8.13
N VAL A 101 1.78 -8.25 -7.79
CA VAL A 101 1.48 -7.63 -6.49
C VAL A 101 -0.03 -7.54 -6.27
N ASN A 102 -0.78 -7.16 -7.31
CA ASN A 102 -2.23 -7.05 -7.22
C ASN A 102 -2.89 -8.38 -6.90
N GLN A 103 -2.50 -9.46 -7.57
CA GLN A 103 -3.02 -10.80 -7.27
C GLN A 103 -2.72 -11.21 -5.82
N GLN A 104 -1.53 -10.88 -5.31
CA GLN A 104 -1.17 -11.15 -3.92
C GLN A 104 -2.06 -10.38 -2.95
N CYS A 105 -2.25 -9.08 -3.17
CA CYS A 105 -3.11 -8.27 -2.32
C CYS A 105 -4.58 -8.72 -2.36
N LEU A 106 -5.08 -8.99 -3.56
CA LEU A 106 -6.46 -9.39 -3.80
C LEU A 106 -6.80 -10.80 -3.32
N SER A 107 -5.81 -11.61 -2.93
CA SER A 107 -6.07 -12.90 -2.28
C SER A 107 -6.77 -12.75 -0.92
N CYS A 108 -6.55 -11.62 -0.24
CA CYS A 108 -7.18 -11.28 1.03
C CYS A 108 -8.14 -10.08 0.91
N HIS A 109 -7.78 -9.09 0.07
CA HIS A 109 -8.56 -7.86 -0.15
C HIS A 109 -9.50 -7.99 -1.37
N ALA A 110 -10.28 -9.06 -1.40
CA ALA A 110 -11.18 -9.37 -2.51
C ALA A 110 -12.22 -8.28 -2.82
N ASP A 111 -12.57 -7.47 -1.81
CA ASP A 111 -13.49 -6.33 -1.93
C ASP A 111 -12.94 -5.19 -2.81
N LYS A 112 -11.63 -5.18 -3.12
CA LYS A 112 -10.99 -4.21 -4.01
C LYS A 112 -10.80 -4.72 -5.44
N ARG A 113 -11.25 -5.93 -5.73
CA ARG A 113 -10.98 -6.58 -7.04
C ARG A 113 -11.79 -5.99 -8.19
N GLY A 114 -12.97 -5.45 -7.94
CA GLY A 114 -13.92 -5.14 -8.99
C GLY A 114 -14.70 -6.37 -9.50
N PRO A 115 -15.23 -6.38 -10.72
CA PRO A 115 -15.09 -5.35 -11.75
C PRO A 115 -15.80 -4.03 -11.42
N TYR A 116 -15.25 -2.94 -11.88
CA TYR A 116 -15.87 -1.62 -11.75
C TYR A 116 -16.23 -1.05 -13.12
N VAL A 117 -17.32 -0.28 -13.19
CA VAL A 117 -17.70 0.47 -14.40
C VAL A 117 -16.71 1.61 -14.65
N PHE A 118 -16.25 2.22 -13.56
CA PHE A 118 -15.23 3.26 -13.60
C PHE A 118 -14.00 2.78 -12.81
N ASN A 119 -12.98 2.39 -13.52
CA ASN A 119 -11.71 1.96 -12.96
C ASN A 119 -10.80 3.14 -12.71
N HIS A 120 -9.99 3.05 -11.67
CA HIS A 120 -8.89 3.97 -11.43
C HIS A 120 -7.59 3.28 -11.88
N PRO A 121 -6.97 3.73 -12.99
CA PRO A 121 -5.87 2.98 -13.63
C PRO A 121 -4.74 2.56 -12.71
N PRO A 122 -4.20 3.40 -11.78
CA PRO A 122 -3.13 2.98 -10.87
C PRO A 122 -3.50 1.79 -9.99
N VAL A 123 -4.79 1.62 -9.67
CA VAL A 123 -5.29 0.50 -8.86
C VAL A 123 -5.23 -0.81 -9.64
N GLU A 124 -5.50 -0.77 -10.94
CA GLU A 124 -5.40 -1.93 -11.82
C GLU A 124 -3.93 -2.32 -12.07
N GLU A 125 -3.05 -1.33 -12.14
CA GLU A 125 -1.64 -1.54 -12.43
C GLU A 125 -0.88 -2.13 -11.24
N ASN A 126 -0.89 -1.45 -10.09
CA ASN A 126 -0.10 -1.87 -8.93
C ASN A 126 -0.60 -1.23 -7.62
N CYS A 127 -1.07 -2.04 -6.69
CA CYS A 127 -1.46 -1.58 -5.35
C CYS A 127 -0.32 -0.86 -4.61
N ALA A 128 0.94 -1.27 -4.84
CA ALA A 128 2.11 -0.68 -4.18
C ALA A 128 2.45 0.73 -4.69
N THR A 129 1.81 1.22 -5.76
CA THR A 129 1.91 2.63 -6.16
C THR A 129 1.44 3.56 -5.05
N CYS A 130 0.39 3.20 -4.34
CA CYS A 130 -0.19 3.99 -3.26
C CYS A 130 0.09 3.42 -1.87
N HIS A 131 0.31 2.11 -1.73
CA HIS A 131 0.42 1.43 -0.44
C HIS A 131 1.79 0.80 -0.22
N ASN A 132 2.31 0.92 1.00
CA ASN A 132 3.47 0.16 1.46
C ASN A 132 3.00 -1.01 2.35
N PRO A 133 3.03 -2.25 1.88
CA PRO A 133 2.47 -3.39 2.61
C PRO A 133 3.21 -3.72 3.90
N HIS A 134 4.45 -3.29 4.07
CA HIS A 134 5.22 -3.56 5.28
C HIS A 134 4.92 -2.58 6.41
N GLY A 135 4.56 -1.34 6.06
CA GLY A 135 4.18 -0.35 7.05
C GLY A 135 4.46 1.08 6.66
N SER A 136 3.65 1.98 7.17
CA SER A 136 3.68 3.41 6.90
C SER A 136 3.35 4.21 8.16
N VAL A 137 3.78 5.46 8.19
CA VAL A 137 3.33 6.44 9.19
C VAL A 137 1.94 7.01 8.84
N HIS A 138 1.47 6.77 7.63
CA HIS A 138 0.17 7.23 7.14
C HIS A 138 -0.88 6.13 7.26
N ARG A 139 -2.14 6.54 7.48
CA ARG A 139 -3.27 5.60 7.58
C ARG A 139 -3.40 4.74 6.32
N ALA A 140 -3.96 3.56 6.48
CA ALA A 140 -4.19 2.61 5.40
C ALA A 140 -2.94 2.23 4.60
N LEU A 141 -1.77 2.22 5.24
CA LEU A 141 -0.49 1.89 4.62
C LEU A 141 -0.10 2.80 3.44
N LEU A 142 -0.63 4.00 3.35
CA LEU A 142 -0.32 4.92 2.25
C LEU A 142 1.16 5.31 2.25
N ASN A 143 1.75 5.41 1.06
CA ASN A 143 3.12 5.87 0.87
C ASN A 143 3.29 7.32 1.33
N GLU A 144 2.27 8.13 1.05
CA GLU A 144 2.18 9.54 1.45
C GLU A 144 0.79 9.87 1.99
N SER A 145 0.67 10.97 2.71
CA SER A 145 -0.63 11.47 3.15
C SER A 145 -1.42 12.07 2.00
N ALA A 146 -2.74 11.87 1.99
CA ALA A 146 -3.59 12.71 1.15
C ALA A 146 -3.62 14.15 1.73
N PRO A 147 -3.54 15.21 0.89
CA PRO A 147 -3.72 15.20 -0.56
C PRO A 147 -2.44 14.93 -1.39
N ASN A 148 -1.24 14.93 -0.82
CA ASN A 148 0.03 14.84 -1.55
C ASN A 148 0.06 13.64 -2.49
N LEU A 149 -0.23 12.45 -1.98
CA LEU A 149 -0.29 11.23 -2.79
C LEU A 149 -1.15 11.37 -4.06
N CYS A 150 -2.23 12.12 -3.98
CA CYS A 150 -3.11 12.34 -5.14
C CYS A 150 -2.48 13.36 -6.11
N GLN A 151 -1.78 14.34 -5.57
CA GLN A 151 -1.16 15.44 -6.33
C GLN A 151 0.07 15.02 -7.12
N ASP A 152 0.66 13.87 -6.81
CA ASP A 152 1.75 13.29 -7.61
C ASP A 152 1.33 13.01 -9.06
N CYS A 153 0.04 12.78 -9.28
CA CYS A 153 -0.52 12.48 -10.61
C CYS A 153 -1.62 13.45 -11.05
N HIS A 154 -2.33 14.08 -10.11
CA HIS A 154 -3.48 14.93 -10.39
C HIS A 154 -3.19 16.42 -10.18
N ASP A 155 -3.38 17.20 -11.24
CA ASP A 155 -3.41 18.67 -11.10
C ASP A 155 -4.70 19.12 -10.42
N TRP A 156 -4.57 19.62 -9.20
CA TRP A 156 -5.67 20.12 -8.40
C TRP A 156 -5.99 21.60 -8.63
N SER A 157 -5.14 22.33 -9.37
CA SER A 157 -5.25 23.78 -9.58
C SER A 157 -6.54 24.17 -10.31
N ARG A 158 -7.11 23.25 -11.08
CA ARG A 158 -8.37 23.43 -11.85
C ARG A 158 -9.55 22.67 -11.26
N HIS A 159 -9.44 22.22 -10.02
CA HIS A 159 -10.54 21.48 -9.38
C HIS A 159 -11.80 22.36 -9.32
N PRO A 160 -13.00 21.85 -9.70
CA PRO A 160 -14.24 22.57 -9.56
C PRO A 160 -14.45 23.06 -8.12
N GLY A 161 -14.65 24.36 -7.93
CA GLY A 161 -14.74 24.99 -6.61
C GLY A 161 -13.42 25.36 -5.96
N THR A 162 -12.27 25.13 -6.61
CA THR A 162 -11.01 25.76 -6.23
C THR A 162 -10.89 27.09 -6.95
N PHE A 163 -10.81 28.15 -6.18
CA PHE A 163 -10.52 29.49 -6.69
C PHE A 163 -9.02 29.79 -6.63
N TYR A 164 -8.20 28.81 -6.89
CA TYR A 164 -6.75 28.97 -6.92
C TYR A 164 -6.29 29.47 -8.29
N GLY A 165 -6.64 30.69 -8.60
CA GLY A 165 -5.91 31.44 -9.62
C GLY A 165 -4.75 32.16 -8.98
N ALA A 166 -3.63 32.33 -9.68
CA ALA A 166 -2.51 33.17 -9.24
C ALA A 166 -2.90 34.60 -8.86
N ALA A 167 -4.09 35.03 -9.28
CA ALA A 167 -4.71 36.34 -8.96
C ALA A 167 -5.60 36.29 -7.70
N GLY A 168 -5.49 35.22 -6.91
CA GLY A 168 -5.80 35.26 -5.52
C GLY A 168 -7.24 35.37 -5.08
N ALA A 169 -7.92 34.23 -5.02
CA ALA A 169 -9.07 34.12 -4.13
C ALA A 169 -8.70 34.26 -2.64
N PHE A 170 -7.43 34.20 -2.31
CA PHE A 170 -6.93 34.45 -0.95
C PHE A 170 -6.75 35.93 -0.59
N ASN A 171 -6.64 36.81 -1.58
CA ASN A 171 -6.30 38.20 -1.39
C ASN A 171 -7.43 39.21 -1.65
N CYS A 172 -8.61 38.72 -2.07
CA CYS A 172 -9.75 39.61 -2.27
C CYS A 172 -10.33 40.05 -0.92
N GLN A 173 -10.01 41.26 -0.51
CA GLN A 173 -10.58 41.86 0.70
C GLN A 173 -11.91 42.56 0.40
N PRO A 174 -12.78 42.73 1.40
CA PRO A 174 -13.97 43.55 1.22
C PRO A 174 -13.57 44.95 0.70
N GLY A 175 -14.13 45.31 -0.47
CA GLY A 175 -13.79 46.56 -1.15
C GLY A 175 -12.68 46.48 -2.20
N ASP A 176 -12.09 45.32 -2.45
CA ASP A 176 -11.13 45.11 -3.52
C ASP A 176 -11.81 45.16 -4.89
N THR A 177 -11.52 46.18 -5.66
CA THR A 177 -12.07 46.45 -7.00
C THR A 177 -11.17 45.97 -8.13
N SER A 178 -10.07 45.26 -7.81
CA SER A 178 -9.17 44.73 -8.85
C SER A 178 -9.95 43.78 -9.80
N ALA A 179 -9.49 43.72 -11.06
CA ALA A 179 -10.10 42.81 -12.05
C ALA A 179 -10.11 41.36 -11.59
N ALA A 180 -9.15 40.96 -10.76
CA ALA A 180 -9.07 39.61 -10.18
C ALA A 180 -10.17 39.33 -9.14
N CYS A 181 -10.67 40.39 -8.50
CA CYS A 181 -11.69 40.33 -7.47
C CYS A 181 -13.06 40.85 -7.93
N ALA A 182 -13.15 41.30 -9.17
CA ALA A 182 -14.40 41.82 -9.75
C ALA A 182 -15.56 40.81 -9.66
N GLY A 183 -16.69 41.24 -9.14
CA GLY A 183 -17.86 40.39 -8.91
C GLY A 183 -17.82 39.49 -7.69
N LYS A 184 -16.74 39.54 -6.89
CA LYS A 184 -16.55 38.74 -5.66
C LYS A 184 -16.63 39.57 -4.40
N THR A 185 -16.83 40.89 -4.54
CA THR A 185 -16.98 41.84 -3.44
C THR A 185 -18.28 41.56 -2.68
N GLY A 186 -18.14 41.31 -1.38
CA GLY A 186 -19.30 41.03 -0.52
C GLY A 186 -19.51 39.57 -0.16
N GLN A 187 -18.82 38.64 -0.82
CA GLN A 187 -18.77 37.28 -0.34
C GLN A 187 -17.64 37.15 0.69
N PRO A 188 -17.90 36.61 1.87
CA PRO A 188 -16.82 36.33 2.79
C PRO A 188 -15.89 35.30 2.14
N ASN A 189 -14.73 35.75 1.66
CA ASN A 189 -13.73 34.95 0.97
C ASN A 189 -13.26 33.72 1.76
N SER A 190 -13.48 33.74 3.05
CA SER A 190 -13.02 32.70 3.97
C SER A 190 -13.81 31.41 3.93
N ALA A 191 -15.10 31.44 3.59
CA ALA A 191 -15.96 30.29 3.84
C ALA A 191 -15.84 29.18 2.79
N VAL A 192 -15.52 29.51 1.54
CA VAL A 192 -15.45 28.51 0.45
C VAL A 192 -14.02 27.97 0.29
N ASN A 193 -13.01 28.83 0.39
CA ASN A 193 -11.63 28.49 0.09
C ASN A 193 -10.97 27.68 1.22
N ASN A 194 -11.21 28.03 2.49
CA ASN A 194 -10.68 27.30 3.63
C ASN A 194 -11.20 25.86 3.76
N ARG A 195 -12.33 25.56 3.12
CA ARG A 195 -12.90 24.22 3.15
C ARG A 195 -12.18 23.23 2.25
N LEU A 196 -11.46 23.69 1.24
CA LEU A 196 -10.75 22.81 0.30
C LEU A 196 -9.26 22.68 0.62
N VAL A 197 -8.65 23.73 1.16
CA VAL A 197 -7.19 23.78 1.43
C VAL A 197 -6.70 22.71 2.41
N SER A 198 -7.54 22.33 3.38
CA SER A 198 -7.14 21.41 4.45
C SER A 198 -7.82 20.04 4.36
N ARG A 199 -8.54 19.76 3.28
CA ARG A 199 -9.30 18.51 3.16
C ARG A 199 -8.59 17.49 2.29
N ALA A 200 -8.53 16.27 2.79
CA ALA A 200 -8.11 15.15 1.99
C ALA A 200 -9.10 14.92 0.83
N CYS A 201 -8.59 14.67 -0.37
CA CYS A 201 -9.38 14.39 -1.58
C CYS A 201 -10.41 13.29 -1.35
N VAL A 202 -10.06 12.30 -0.54
CA VAL A 202 -10.90 11.14 -0.17
C VAL A 202 -12.16 11.50 0.64
N ASN A 203 -12.27 12.72 1.16
CA ASN A 203 -13.51 13.17 1.81
C ASN A 203 -14.66 13.30 0.83
N CYS A 204 -14.38 13.56 -0.43
CA CYS A 204 -15.35 13.62 -1.53
C CYS A 204 -15.15 12.44 -2.49
N HIS A 205 -13.91 12.14 -2.86
CA HIS A 205 -13.53 11.06 -3.77
C HIS A 205 -13.22 9.77 -2.99
N SER A 206 -14.24 9.19 -2.36
CA SER A 206 -14.04 8.04 -1.45
C SER A 206 -13.94 6.69 -2.17
N ALA A 207 -14.34 6.61 -3.44
CA ALA A 207 -14.35 5.38 -4.20
C ALA A 207 -13.10 5.21 -5.09
N VAL A 208 -11.93 5.61 -4.58
CA VAL A 208 -10.66 5.66 -5.35
C VAL A 208 -10.20 4.32 -5.91
N HIS A 209 -10.65 3.19 -5.36
CA HIS A 209 -10.32 1.87 -5.89
C HIS A 209 -11.16 1.47 -7.10
N GLY A 210 -12.21 2.21 -7.40
CA GLY A 210 -13.14 1.98 -8.50
C GLY A 210 -14.58 2.21 -8.06
N SER A 211 -15.46 2.50 -9.03
CA SER A 211 -16.85 2.83 -8.74
C SER A 211 -17.81 2.19 -9.73
N ASN A 212 -18.94 1.72 -9.20
CA ASN A 212 -20.11 1.28 -9.96
C ASN A 212 -21.27 2.27 -9.85
N ALA A 213 -21.06 3.44 -9.24
CA ALA A 213 -22.11 4.46 -9.14
C ALA A 213 -22.42 5.03 -10.53
N PRO A 214 -23.69 5.36 -10.82
CA PRO A 214 -24.08 5.86 -12.14
C PRO A 214 -23.60 7.30 -12.37
N GLY A 215 -23.35 7.61 -13.64
CA GLY A 215 -23.04 8.96 -14.12
C GLY A 215 -21.79 9.59 -13.51
N ASN A 216 -21.85 10.89 -13.27
CA ASN A 216 -20.70 11.65 -12.80
C ASN A 216 -20.20 11.23 -11.40
N ARG A 217 -21.06 10.67 -10.54
CA ARG A 217 -20.63 10.17 -9.24
C ARG A 217 -19.61 9.03 -9.39
N GLY A 218 -19.91 8.07 -10.26
CA GLY A 218 -18.99 6.98 -10.56
C GLY A 218 -17.73 7.45 -11.25
N LYS A 219 -17.88 8.26 -12.33
CA LYS A 219 -16.77 8.77 -13.12
C LYS A 219 -15.75 9.55 -12.30
N TYR A 220 -16.18 10.27 -11.28
CA TYR A 220 -15.30 11.07 -10.42
C TYR A 220 -15.08 10.44 -9.04
N PHE A 221 -15.46 9.18 -8.85
CA PHE A 221 -15.26 8.43 -7.60
C PHE A 221 -15.86 9.13 -6.37
N THR A 222 -16.91 9.91 -6.56
CA THR A 222 -17.60 10.63 -5.48
C THR A 222 -18.77 9.81 -4.92
N ARG A 223 -19.14 10.11 -3.69
CA ARG A 223 -20.35 9.55 -3.05
C ARG A 223 -21.62 10.20 -3.57
#